data_aec07324ba50a2fb386c6739ef9def9b
#
_entry.id   aec07324ba50a2fb386c6739ef9def9b
#
_cell.length_a   1.000
_cell.length_b   1.000
_cell.length_c   1.000
_cell.angle_alpha   90.00
_cell.angle_beta   90.00
_cell.angle_gamma   90.00
#
_symmetry.space_group_name_H-M   'P 1'
#
loop_
_entity.id
_entity.type
_entity.pdbx_description
1 polymer ?
#
loop_
_entity_poly.entity_id
_entity_poly.type
_entity_poly.pdbx_seq_one_letter_code
_entity_poly.pdbx_strand_id
1 'polypeptide(L)'
;GRVGKLLPGLKTLKFFEQELFNDLLFPLIDGCHPAPSAELKTFEALSHLAGTEIQEFNAINAGVDLKNFKELFPDLVISIRYGVILKDAVIGIPKYGVLNLHSGLLPAYKGIMATFRAMLNGDTQIGSTLHYVNDHTIDTGPIVGSTSFPVQKDRSYLWHVLQLYEAGCEKLVGAV
;
A
#
# COMPACT_ATOMS: atom_id res chain seq x y z
N GLY A 1 0.43 -6.53 11.16
CA GLY A 1 -0.22 -6.77 12.46
C GLY A 1 -0.83 -8.16 12.49
N ARG A 2 -0.67 -8.90 13.58
CA ARG A 2 -1.34 -10.20 13.76
C ARG A 2 -2.84 -9.95 13.84
N VAL A 3 -3.52 -10.02 12.71
CA VAL A 3 -4.98 -10.16 12.67
C VAL A 3 -5.27 -11.53 13.30
N GLY A 4 -6.25 -11.60 14.20
CA GLY A 4 -6.66 -12.85 14.85
C GLY A 4 -7.01 -13.94 13.82
N LYS A 5 -7.61 -15.05 14.25
CA LYS A 5 -7.92 -16.19 13.36
C LYS A 5 -8.67 -15.71 12.11
N LEU A 6 -7.98 -15.71 10.96
CA LEU A 6 -8.56 -15.28 9.68
C LEU A 6 -9.74 -16.18 9.30
N LEU A 7 -10.86 -15.58 8.94
CA LEU A 7 -11.98 -16.28 8.31
C LEU A 7 -11.52 -16.92 6.97
N PRO A 8 -12.13 -18.03 6.53
CA PRO A 8 -11.72 -18.72 5.30
C PRO A 8 -11.61 -17.79 4.07
N GLY A 9 -12.60 -16.93 3.85
CA GLY A 9 -12.57 -15.97 2.74
C GLY A 9 -11.42 -14.96 2.81
N LEU A 10 -11.03 -14.53 4.01
CA LEU A 10 -9.88 -13.62 4.19
C LEU A 10 -8.54 -14.35 3.98
N LYS A 11 -8.47 -15.65 4.24
CA LYS A 11 -7.29 -16.45 3.90
C LYS A 11 -7.10 -16.55 2.39
N THR A 12 -8.17 -16.83 1.67
CA THR A 12 -8.15 -16.89 0.21
C THR A 12 -7.74 -15.55 -0.39
N LEU A 13 -8.30 -14.46 0.13
CA LEU A 13 -7.93 -13.12 -0.31
C LEU A 13 -6.45 -12.82 -0.04
N LYS A 14 -5.95 -13.12 1.16
CA LYS A 14 -4.53 -12.96 1.50
C LYS A 14 -3.62 -13.76 0.57
N PHE A 15 -4.01 -14.99 0.25
CA PHE A 15 -3.27 -15.80 -0.70
C PHE A 15 -3.13 -15.10 -2.06
N PHE A 16 -4.23 -14.63 -2.66
CA PHE A 16 -4.19 -13.95 -3.96
C PHE A 16 -3.57 -12.57 -3.93
N GLU A 17 -3.65 -11.84 -2.82
CA GLU A 17 -3.09 -10.49 -2.71
C GLU A 17 -1.60 -10.46 -2.33
N GLN A 18 -1.09 -11.50 -1.66
CA GLN A 18 0.27 -11.52 -1.12
C GLN A 18 1.02 -12.81 -1.42
N GLU A 19 0.54 -13.95 -0.90
CA GLU A 19 1.31 -15.21 -0.87
C GLU A 19 1.59 -15.72 -2.28
N LEU A 20 0.62 -15.65 -3.19
CA LEU A 20 0.80 -16.04 -4.59
C LEU A 20 1.95 -15.28 -5.26
N PHE A 21 2.04 -13.98 -5.03
CA PHE A 21 3.09 -13.15 -5.64
C PHE A 21 4.42 -13.34 -4.93
N ASN A 22 4.45 -13.16 -3.61
CA ASN A 22 5.70 -13.14 -2.86
C ASN A 22 6.36 -14.52 -2.75
N ASP A 23 5.54 -15.57 -2.56
CA ASP A 23 6.06 -16.90 -2.24
C ASP A 23 6.18 -17.80 -3.47
N LEU A 24 5.48 -17.48 -4.58
CA LEU A 24 5.46 -18.31 -5.78
C LEU A 24 5.89 -17.57 -7.05
N LEU A 25 5.22 -16.48 -7.43
CA LEU A 25 5.44 -15.84 -8.72
C LEU A 25 6.76 -15.05 -8.77
N PHE A 26 7.07 -14.24 -7.78
CA PHE A 26 8.28 -13.43 -7.78
C PHE A 26 9.55 -14.28 -7.79
N PRO A 27 9.70 -15.33 -6.95
CA PRO A 27 10.84 -16.22 -7.03
C PRO A 27 10.98 -16.94 -8.40
N LEU A 28 9.86 -17.31 -9.04
CA LEU A 28 9.88 -17.89 -10.37
C LEU A 28 10.33 -16.89 -11.45
N ILE A 29 9.80 -15.66 -11.38
CA ILE A 29 10.16 -14.58 -12.31
C ILE A 29 11.65 -14.26 -12.19
N ASP A 30 12.15 -14.09 -10.97
CA ASP A 30 13.56 -13.77 -10.70
C ASP A 30 14.47 -14.93 -11.18
N GLY A 31 14.06 -16.19 -10.97
CA GLY A 31 14.77 -17.36 -11.46
C GLY A 31 14.79 -17.48 -13.00
N CYS A 32 13.82 -16.90 -13.71
CA CYS A 32 13.78 -16.90 -15.17
C CYS A 32 14.57 -15.76 -15.83
N HIS A 33 15.16 -14.87 -15.03
CA HIS A 33 15.94 -13.71 -15.51
C HIS A 33 15.17 -12.88 -16.56
N PRO A 34 14.03 -12.26 -16.18
CA PRO A 34 13.18 -11.54 -17.12
C PRO A 34 13.94 -10.39 -17.77
N ALA A 35 13.51 -10.04 -18.99
CA ALA A 35 14.13 -8.95 -19.74
C ALA A 35 14.10 -7.64 -18.93
N PRO A 36 15.17 -6.83 -18.98
CA PRO A 36 15.23 -5.52 -18.30
C PRO A 36 14.07 -4.58 -18.67
N SER A 37 13.48 -4.78 -19.85
CA SER A 37 12.34 -4.02 -20.36
C SER A 37 10.97 -4.47 -19.80
N ALA A 38 10.91 -5.47 -18.93
CA ALA A 38 9.66 -5.86 -18.29
C ALA A 38 9.03 -4.66 -17.56
N GLU A 39 7.77 -4.37 -17.86
CA GLU A 39 7.05 -3.21 -17.34
C GLU A 39 6.84 -3.33 -15.81
N LEU A 40 6.41 -4.50 -15.34
CA LEU A 40 6.27 -4.80 -13.92
C LEU A 40 7.49 -5.57 -13.42
N LYS A 41 8.04 -5.15 -12.30
CA LYS A 41 9.27 -5.69 -11.72
C LYS A 41 9.00 -6.31 -10.36
N THR A 42 9.76 -7.36 -10.02
CA THR A 42 9.82 -7.92 -8.68
C THR A 42 10.53 -6.96 -7.71
N PHE A 43 10.41 -7.21 -6.43
CA PHE A 43 11.15 -6.43 -5.42
C PHE A 43 12.67 -6.55 -5.59
N GLU A 44 13.17 -7.73 -5.97
CA GLU A 44 14.60 -7.93 -6.24
C GLU A 44 15.05 -7.10 -7.45
N ALA A 45 14.30 -7.15 -8.55
CA ALA A 45 14.59 -6.35 -9.73
C ALA A 45 14.53 -4.84 -9.46
N LEU A 46 13.60 -4.38 -8.59
CA LEU A 46 13.51 -2.99 -8.16
C LEU A 46 14.69 -2.59 -7.27
N SER A 47 15.12 -3.46 -6.36
CA SER A 47 16.30 -3.28 -5.50
C SER A 47 17.54 -3.04 -6.35
N HIS A 48 17.78 -3.90 -7.35
CA HIS A 48 18.89 -3.74 -8.29
C HIS A 48 18.80 -2.44 -9.10
N LEU A 49 17.64 -2.11 -9.61
CA LEU A 49 17.42 -0.90 -10.40
C LEU A 49 17.66 0.39 -9.58
N ALA A 50 17.18 0.39 -8.34
CA ALA A 50 17.33 1.54 -7.44
C ALA A 50 18.71 1.62 -6.78
N GLY A 51 19.52 0.56 -6.86
CA GLY A 51 20.79 0.47 -6.17
C GLY A 51 20.67 0.49 -4.64
N THR A 52 19.54 0.04 -4.12
CA THR A 52 19.26 0.03 -2.68
C THR A 52 18.61 -1.30 -2.25
N GLU A 53 18.96 -1.74 -1.05
CA GLU A 53 18.40 -2.95 -0.48
C GLU A 53 16.94 -2.74 -0.03
N ILE A 54 16.08 -3.73 -0.30
CA ILE A 54 14.71 -3.75 0.25
C ILE A 54 14.78 -4.29 1.66
N GLN A 55 14.33 -3.50 2.63
CA GLN A 55 14.35 -3.85 4.04
C GLN A 55 12.94 -4.14 4.57
N GLU A 56 12.84 -5.08 5.51
CA GLU A 56 11.59 -5.38 6.19
C GLU A 56 11.50 -4.64 7.53
N PHE A 57 10.39 -3.93 7.76
CA PHE A 57 10.07 -3.26 9.02
C PHE A 57 8.74 -3.80 9.56
N ASN A 58 8.77 -4.89 10.32
CA ASN A 58 7.56 -5.50 10.88
C ASN A 58 7.11 -4.85 12.21
N ALA A 59 8.03 -4.20 12.91
CA ALA A 59 7.80 -3.51 14.18
C ALA A 59 8.31 -2.06 14.17
N ILE A 60 8.08 -1.34 13.07
CA ILE A 60 8.65 -0.01 12.78
C ILE A 60 8.47 1.04 13.91
N ASN A 61 7.46 0.87 14.76
CA ASN A 61 7.16 1.82 15.83
C ASN A 61 8.07 1.71 17.06
N ALA A 62 8.94 0.71 17.14
CA ALA A 62 9.77 0.47 18.33
C ALA A 62 11.02 -0.37 18.02
N GLY A 63 11.92 -0.45 18.98
CA GLY A 63 13.05 -1.37 18.96
C GLY A 63 14.04 -1.10 17.83
N VAL A 64 14.58 -2.18 17.28
CA VAL A 64 15.61 -2.14 16.23
C VAL A 64 15.06 -1.59 14.92
N ASP A 65 13.82 -1.92 14.56
CA ASP A 65 13.18 -1.43 13.33
C ASP A 65 13.06 0.09 13.33
N LEU A 66 12.62 0.68 14.44
CA LEU A 66 12.54 2.14 14.57
C LEU A 66 13.94 2.79 14.48
N LYS A 67 14.95 2.17 15.09
CA LYS A 67 16.33 2.66 15.03
C LYS A 67 16.83 2.62 13.58
N ASN A 68 16.73 1.48 12.92
CA ASN A 68 17.17 1.30 11.53
C ASN A 68 16.42 2.27 10.59
N PHE A 69 15.10 2.43 10.79
CA PHE A 69 14.32 3.38 10.00
C PHE A 69 14.79 4.83 10.17
N LYS A 70 15.17 5.25 11.39
CA LYS A 70 15.75 6.57 11.65
C LYS A 70 17.08 6.77 10.93
N GLU A 71 17.90 5.74 10.86
CA GLU A 71 19.21 5.77 10.20
C GLU A 71 19.12 5.90 8.66
N LEU A 72 17.95 5.69 8.07
CA LEU A 72 17.71 5.97 6.65
C LEU A 72 17.56 7.47 6.34
N PHE A 73 17.30 8.31 7.33
CA PHE A 73 17.10 9.75 7.18
C PHE A 73 16.12 10.12 6.04
N PRO A 74 14.91 9.54 5.99
CA PRO A 74 14.01 9.80 4.88
C PRO A 74 13.53 11.25 4.88
N ASP A 75 13.56 11.91 3.72
CA ASP A 75 12.97 13.24 3.57
C ASP A 75 11.44 13.19 3.51
N LEU A 76 10.89 12.18 2.84
CA LEU A 76 9.46 11.90 2.70
C LEU A 76 9.23 10.41 2.84
N VAL A 77 8.14 10.03 3.49
CA VAL A 77 7.69 8.63 3.55
C VAL A 77 6.40 8.47 2.75
N ILE A 78 6.39 7.49 1.87
CA ILE A 78 5.21 7.08 1.13
C ILE A 78 4.74 5.74 1.68
N SER A 79 3.52 5.69 2.16
CA SER A 79 2.87 4.50 2.70
C SER A 79 1.81 3.99 1.71
N ILE A 80 2.00 2.77 1.21
CA ILE A 80 1.02 2.10 0.33
C ILE A 80 0.77 0.71 0.88
N ARG A 81 -0.45 0.43 1.32
CA ARG A 81 -0.86 -0.88 1.88
C ARG A 81 0.02 -1.39 3.03
N TYR A 82 0.71 -0.52 3.72
CA TYR A 82 1.50 -0.91 4.87
C TYR A 82 0.58 -1.29 6.03
N GLY A 83 0.66 -2.55 6.48
CA GLY A 83 -0.29 -3.15 7.43
C GLY A 83 -0.11 -2.75 8.89
N VAL A 84 0.81 -1.80 9.19
CA VAL A 84 1.10 -1.33 10.56
C VAL A 84 0.71 0.14 10.66
N ILE A 85 -0.07 0.49 11.69
CA ILE A 85 -0.38 1.88 12.01
C ILE A 85 0.90 2.58 12.46
N LEU A 86 1.30 3.62 11.73
CA LEU A 86 2.45 4.44 12.09
C LEU A 86 2.11 5.29 13.32
N LYS A 87 3.05 5.37 14.27
CA LYS A 87 2.93 6.19 15.48
C LYS A 87 3.80 7.44 15.39
N ASP A 88 3.58 8.39 16.28
CA ASP A 88 4.23 9.70 16.29
C ASP A 88 5.76 9.62 16.17
N ALA A 89 6.38 8.60 16.81
CA ALA A 89 7.82 8.38 16.76
C ALA A 89 8.35 8.07 15.35
N VAL A 90 7.52 7.54 14.46
CA VAL A 90 7.84 7.28 13.05
C VAL A 90 7.40 8.44 12.18
N ILE A 91 6.19 8.95 12.40
CA ILE A 91 5.58 10.04 11.62
C ILE A 91 6.44 11.31 11.68
N GLY A 92 7.07 11.57 12.82
CA GLY A 92 7.94 12.73 13.04
C GLY A 92 9.36 12.63 12.49
N ILE A 93 9.74 11.52 11.83
CA ILE A 93 11.10 11.35 11.28
C ILE A 93 11.27 12.09 9.95
N PRO A 94 10.42 11.88 8.93
CA PRO A 94 10.63 12.48 7.63
C PRO A 94 10.36 13.98 7.62
N LYS A 95 11.28 14.74 7.01
CA LYS A 95 11.21 16.21 6.93
C LYS A 95 9.92 16.72 6.30
N TYR A 96 9.46 16.06 5.24
CA TYR A 96 8.24 16.43 4.50
C TYR A 96 7.02 15.59 4.90
N GLY A 97 7.12 14.80 5.99
CA GLY A 97 6.02 14.03 6.55
C GLY A 97 5.78 12.70 5.86
N VAL A 98 4.62 12.15 6.12
CA VAL A 98 4.19 10.85 5.60
C VAL A 98 2.97 11.04 4.72
N LEU A 99 3.02 10.56 3.48
CA LEU A 99 1.89 10.45 2.57
C LEU A 99 1.38 9.01 2.55
N ASN A 100 0.08 8.83 2.63
CA ASN A 100 -0.56 7.52 2.47
C ASN A 100 -1.46 7.51 1.21
N LEU A 101 -1.22 6.53 0.34
CA LEU A 101 -2.14 6.22 -0.75
C LEU A 101 -3.14 5.17 -0.25
N HIS A 102 -4.31 5.62 0.15
CA HIS A 102 -5.38 4.82 0.69
C HIS A 102 -6.32 4.32 -0.42
N SER A 103 -6.65 3.03 -0.44
CA SER A 103 -7.57 2.42 -1.41
C SER A 103 -9.04 2.61 -1.03
N GLY A 104 -9.44 3.85 -0.83
CA GLY A 104 -10.81 4.24 -0.48
C GLY A 104 -11.03 5.72 -0.69
N LEU A 105 -12.27 6.12 -0.94
CA LEU A 105 -12.67 7.52 -1.01
C LEU A 105 -12.88 8.07 0.40
N LEU A 106 -11.97 8.93 0.85
CA LEU A 106 -12.08 9.62 2.12
C LEU A 106 -12.99 10.86 2.00
N PRO A 107 -13.68 11.23 3.07
CA PRO A 107 -13.65 10.64 4.43
C PRO A 107 -14.61 9.45 4.63
N ALA A 108 -15.35 9.03 3.61
CA ALA A 108 -16.43 8.05 3.72
C ALA A 108 -15.92 6.64 4.11
N TYR A 109 -14.80 6.23 3.54
CA TYR A 109 -14.28 4.85 3.69
C TYR A 109 -12.87 4.85 4.31
N LYS A 110 -12.78 5.11 5.61
CA LYS A 110 -11.54 5.01 6.40
C LYS A 110 -11.23 3.57 6.78
N GLY A 111 -9.95 3.25 7.00
CA GLY A 111 -9.50 1.96 7.51
C GLY A 111 -9.47 0.85 6.47
N ILE A 112 -9.35 -0.37 6.94
CA ILE A 112 -9.17 -1.56 6.10
C ILE A 112 -10.38 -1.88 5.24
N MET A 113 -10.15 -2.58 4.11
CA MET A 113 -11.19 -3.07 3.20
C MET A 113 -12.13 -1.96 2.68
N ALA A 114 -11.62 -0.72 2.52
CA ALA A 114 -12.40 0.43 2.10
C ALA A 114 -13.11 0.21 0.76
N THR A 115 -12.39 -0.24 -0.27
CA THR A 115 -12.95 -0.61 -1.57
C THR A 115 -14.03 -1.69 -1.46
N PHE A 116 -13.79 -2.74 -0.66
CA PHE A 116 -14.78 -3.80 -0.45
C PHE A 116 -16.06 -3.27 0.19
N ARG A 117 -15.93 -2.41 1.21
CA ARG A 117 -17.10 -1.82 1.90
C ARG A 117 -17.89 -0.89 0.98
N ALA A 118 -17.23 -0.12 0.12
CA ALA A 118 -17.89 0.70 -0.87
C ALA A 118 -18.69 -0.16 -1.87
N MET A 119 -18.08 -1.24 -2.40
CA MET A 119 -18.76 -2.17 -3.29
C MET A 119 -19.94 -2.89 -2.59
N LEU A 120 -19.77 -3.31 -1.33
CA LEU A 120 -20.83 -3.95 -0.54
C LEU A 120 -21.98 -3.00 -0.26
N ASN A 121 -21.69 -1.72 -0.08
CA ASN A 121 -22.70 -0.67 0.11
C ASN A 121 -23.47 -0.33 -1.18
N GLY A 122 -23.04 -0.87 -2.32
CA GLY A 122 -23.67 -0.63 -3.62
C GLY A 122 -23.24 0.68 -4.29
N ASP A 123 -22.12 1.26 -3.87
CA ASP A 123 -21.60 2.46 -4.52
C ASP A 123 -21.27 2.18 -5.98
N THR A 124 -21.50 3.14 -6.84
CA THR A 124 -21.19 3.06 -8.27
C THR A 124 -19.76 3.50 -8.59
N GLN A 125 -19.10 4.12 -7.64
CA GLN A 125 -17.73 4.62 -7.74
C GLN A 125 -16.92 4.13 -6.54
N ILE A 126 -15.68 3.75 -6.81
CA ILE A 126 -14.61 3.49 -5.84
C ILE A 126 -13.44 4.40 -6.18
N GLY A 127 -12.42 4.43 -5.33
CA GLY A 127 -11.26 5.27 -5.67
C GLY A 127 -10.13 5.14 -4.66
N SER A 128 -9.06 5.87 -4.92
CA SER A 128 -7.93 6.05 -4.02
C SER A 128 -7.88 7.48 -3.52
N THR A 129 -7.42 7.66 -2.30
CA THR A 129 -7.17 8.99 -1.71
C THR A 129 -5.73 9.09 -1.26
N LEU A 130 -5.03 10.10 -1.76
CA LEU A 130 -3.72 10.50 -1.25
C LEU A 130 -3.92 11.53 -0.14
N HIS A 131 -3.42 11.24 1.04
CA HIS A 131 -3.54 12.12 2.20
C HIS A 131 -2.30 12.07 3.09
N TYR A 132 -2.09 13.09 3.90
CA TYR A 132 -1.06 13.09 4.93
C TYR A 132 -1.44 12.18 6.10
N VAL A 133 -0.43 11.59 6.75
CA VAL A 133 -0.55 10.91 8.03
C VAL A 133 0.08 11.82 9.09
N ASN A 134 -0.75 12.53 9.84
CA ASN A 134 -0.27 13.51 10.82
C ASN A 134 -0.15 12.93 12.24
N ASP A 135 -0.87 11.87 12.52
CA ASP A 135 -0.91 11.17 13.79
C ASP A 135 -1.33 9.70 13.61
N HIS A 136 -1.49 8.98 14.70
CA HIS A 136 -1.86 7.57 14.72
C HIS A 136 -3.35 7.28 14.42
N THR A 137 -4.16 8.32 14.17
CA THR A 137 -5.57 8.12 13.79
C THR A 137 -5.70 7.69 12.34
N ILE A 138 -6.63 6.76 12.10
CA ILE A 138 -6.69 6.09 10.79
C ILE A 138 -7.38 6.99 9.76
N ASP A 139 -6.65 7.32 8.70
CA ASP A 139 -7.12 8.01 7.49
C ASP A 139 -7.89 9.32 7.79
N THR A 140 -7.32 10.15 8.68
CA THR A 140 -7.92 11.42 9.11
C THR A 140 -7.16 12.66 8.67
N GLY A 141 -5.94 12.49 8.17
CA GLY A 141 -5.07 13.60 7.78
C GLY A 141 -5.55 14.37 6.55
N PRO A 142 -4.96 15.52 6.27
CA PRO A 142 -5.33 16.38 5.13
C PRO A 142 -5.24 15.64 3.79
N ILE A 143 -6.31 15.74 3.01
CA ILE A 143 -6.38 15.13 1.68
C ILE A 143 -5.60 15.99 0.68
N VAL A 144 -4.69 15.36 -0.05
CA VAL A 144 -3.93 15.98 -1.17
C VAL A 144 -4.72 15.85 -2.47
N GLY A 145 -5.36 14.70 -2.68
CA GLY A 145 -6.20 14.47 -3.83
C GLY A 145 -6.76 13.05 -3.85
N SER A 146 -7.69 12.81 -4.76
CA SER A 146 -8.29 11.49 -4.94
C SER A 146 -8.46 11.16 -6.41
N THR A 147 -8.60 9.87 -6.70
CA THR A 147 -8.97 9.32 -8.00
C THR A 147 -10.26 8.54 -7.84
N SER A 148 -11.02 8.39 -8.91
CA SER A 148 -12.23 7.57 -8.89
C SER A 148 -12.26 6.59 -10.06
N PHE A 149 -12.91 5.45 -9.83
CA PHE A 149 -13.04 4.37 -10.81
C PHE A 149 -14.46 3.77 -10.71
N PRO A 150 -15.16 3.55 -11.84
CA PRO A 150 -16.51 3.00 -11.83
C PRO A 150 -16.52 1.53 -11.40
N VAL A 151 -17.47 1.15 -10.56
CA VAL A 151 -17.67 -0.25 -10.18
C VAL A 151 -18.28 -1.03 -11.34
N GLN A 152 -17.62 -2.12 -11.74
CA GLN A 152 -18.08 -3.07 -12.75
C GLN A 152 -18.64 -4.32 -12.06
N LYS A 153 -19.94 -4.55 -12.19
CA LYS A 153 -20.66 -5.60 -11.44
C LYS A 153 -20.24 -7.03 -11.81
N ASP A 154 -19.66 -7.21 -12.97
CA ASP A 154 -19.15 -8.48 -13.49
C ASP A 154 -17.69 -8.78 -13.11
N ARG A 155 -17.06 -7.89 -12.35
CA ARG A 155 -15.66 -8.01 -11.94
C ARG A 155 -15.52 -8.24 -10.44
N SER A 156 -14.44 -8.95 -10.08
CA SER A 156 -14.14 -9.26 -8.69
C SER A 156 -13.65 -8.03 -7.90
N TYR A 157 -13.75 -8.10 -6.57
CA TYR A 157 -13.14 -7.12 -5.67
C TYR A 157 -11.64 -6.94 -5.95
N LEU A 158 -10.88 -8.04 -6.10
CA LEU A 158 -9.44 -7.97 -6.35
C LEU A 158 -9.14 -7.23 -7.66
N TRP A 159 -9.90 -7.49 -8.72
CA TRP A 159 -9.77 -6.78 -9.97
C TRP A 159 -9.92 -5.26 -9.78
N HIS A 160 -10.95 -4.84 -9.05
CA HIS A 160 -11.18 -3.41 -8.76
C HIS A 160 -10.03 -2.79 -7.97
N VAL A 161 -9.51 -3.48 -6.96
CA VAL A 161 -8.35 -2.98 -6.19
C VAL A 161 -7.14 -2.77 -7.09
N LEU A 162 -6.88 -3.68 -8.02
CA LEU A 162 -5.76 -3.55 -8.97
C LEU A 162 -5.93 -2.35 -9.91
N GLN A 163 -7.16 -2.04 -10.34
CA GLN A 163 -7.42 -0.87 -11.19
C GLN A 163 -7.16 0.47 -10.50
N LEU A 164 -7.19 0.50 -9.17
CA LEU A 164 -6.95 1.75 -8.42
C LEU A 164 -5.48 2.15 -8.36
N TYR A 165 -4.55 1.22 -8.62
CA TYR A 165 -3.12 1.50 -8.44
C TYR A 165 -2.56 2.46 -9.47
N GLU A 166 -2.86 2.29 -10.76
CA GLU A 166 -2.29 3.11 -11.82
C GLU A 166 -2.57 4.60 -11.57
N ALA A 167 -3.83 5.00 -11.58
CA ALA A 167 -4.23 6.39 -11.34
C ALA A 167 -3.83 6.90 -9.94
N GLY A 168 -3.84 6.01 -8.92
CA GLY A 168 -3.39 6.34 -7.58
C GLY A 168 -1.89 6.66 -7.52
N CYS A 169 -1.07 5.85 -8.18
CA CYS A 169 0.38 6.07 -8.25
C CYS A 169 0.72 7.31 -9.09
N GLU A 170 0.03 7.56 -10.20
CA GLU A 170 0.18 8.79 -10.98
C GLU A 170 -0.13 10.03 -10.14
N LYS A 171 -1.23 9.99 -9.36
CA LYS A 171 -1.59 11.06 -8.42
C LYS A 171 -0.50 11.29 -7.38
N LEU A 172 0.08 10.21 -6.84
CA LEU A 172 1.17 10.28 -5.88
C LEU A 172 2.42 10.91 -6.49
N VAL A 173 2.86 10.42 -7.65
CA VAL A 173 4.06 10.93 -8.35
C VAL A 173 3.90 12.41 -8.71
N GLY A 174 2.69 12.83 -9.11
CA GLY A 174 2.41 14.23 -9.41
C GLY A 174 2.33 15.15 -8.19
N ALA A 175 2.31 14.59 -6.96
CA ALA A 175 2.25 15.35 -5.71
C ALA A 175 3.62 15.47 -5.01
N VAL A 176 4.63 14.73 -5.46
CA VAL A 176 6.01 14.70 -4.95
C VAL A 176 6.94 15.46 -5.88
#